data_5b002548c5f3a0471714c5f21ca0f2b3
#
_entry.id   5b002548c5f3a0471714c5f21ca0f2b3
#
_cell.length_a   1.000
_cell.length_b   1.000
_cell.length_c   1.000
_cell.angle_alpha   90.00
_cell.angle_beta   90.00
_cell.angle_gamma   90.00
#
_symmetry.space_group_name_H-M   'P 1'
#
loop_
_entity.id
_entity.type
_entity.pdbx_description
1 polymer ?
#
loop_
_entity_poly.entity_id
_entity_poly.type
_entity_poly.pdbx_seq_one_letter_code
_entity_poly.pdbx_strand_id
1 'polypeptide(L)'
;MPTETLHYENARVAQQLFNHEPRNLQSLEEQLGVKATSREGWIKLEGSADGIERAKHLFISLESSLKAGAPVRNREFAHALNVVKHEGVAMLKDLTNDRILTHDRKPGVTAKTAGQKKYLDAIRKHDITFGVGPAGTGKTYLAVAMALSALREGKVSRIILTRPAVEAGEALGFLPGDLYEKITPYLRPLQDALHDMMPAEEIQKNTERGTIEVAPLAYMRGRTLNNAFIILDEAQNSTTEQMLMFLTRLGHGSKAVITGDETQIDLPPNKHSGLLEAHRVLQHVEGIAVMEFSKRDVVRHPLVQRIIAAYEEHRGSKKD
;
A
#
# COMPACT_ATOMS: atom_id res chain seq x y z
N MET A 1 -29.10 17.75 -23.42
CA MET A 1 -27.85 17.31 -22.74
C MET A 1 -27.33 16.09 -23.46
N PRO A 2 -26.05 15.94 -23.65
CA PRO A 2 -25.45 14.71 -24.16
C PRO A 2 -25.86 13.51 -23.33
N THR A 3 -26.00 12.36 -24.01
CA THR A 3 -26.44 11.11 -23.40
C THR A 3 -25.62 9.97 -23.98
N GLU A 4 -25.15 9.04 -23.14
CA GLU A 4 -24.47 7.82 -23.56
C GLU A 4 -25.05 6.61 -22.82
N THR A 5 -25.15 5.46 -23.48
CA THR A 5 -25.67 4.23 -22.88
C THR A 5 -24.58 3.16 -22.96
N LEU A 6 -24.20 2.64 -21.81
CA LEU A 6 -23.24 1.55 -21.67
C LEU A 6 -24.01 0.23 -21.57
N HIS A 7 -23.69 -0.74 -22.43
CA HIS A 7 -24.32 -2.05 -22.47
C HIS A 7 -23.40 -3.10 -21.85
N TYR A 8 -23.97 -3.95 -21.01
CA TYR A 8 -23.31 -5.04 -20.34
C TYR A 8 -23.96 -6.37 -20.69
N GLU A 9 -23.26 -7.46 -20.43
CA GLU A 9 -23.69 -8.81 -20.78
C GLU A 9 -25.08 -9.16 -20.21
N ASN A 10 -25.38 -8.69 -19.00
CA ASN A 10 -26.67 -8.89 -18.34
C ASN A 10 -26.89 -7.87 -17.20
N ALA A 11 -28.11 -7.86 -16.65
CA ALA A 11 -28.50 -6.97 -15.55
C ALA A 11 -27.65 -7.16 -14.29
N ARG A 12 -27.19 -8.39 -14.01
CA ARG A 12 -26.38 -8.71 -12.83
C ARG A 12 -25.01 -8.01 -12.91
N VAL A 13 -24.35 -8.07 -14.07
CA VAL A 13 -23.07 -7.38 -14.29
C VAL A 13 -23.24 -5.87 -14.12
N ALA A 14 -24.25 -5.27 -14.75
CA ALA A 14 -24.53 -3.84 -14.61
C ALA A 14 -24.72 -3.43 -13.14
N GLN A 15 -25.46 -4.22 -12.37
CA GLN A 15 -25.70 -3.95 -10.94
C GLN A 15 -24.45 -4.14 -10.07
N GLN A 16 -23.62 -5.11 -10.38
CA GLN A 16 -22.35 -5.32 -9.66
C GLN A 16 -21.41 -4.14 -9.81
N LEU A 17 -21.44 -3.39 -10.91
CA LEU A 17 -20.57 -2.23 -11.14
C LEU A 17 -20.81 -1.08 -10.16
N PHE A 18 -22.01 -0.98 -9.59
CA PHE A 18 -22.30 -0.03 -8.53
C PHE A 18 -22.67 -0.71 -7.20
N ASN A 19 -22.25 -1.97 -7.03
CA ASN A 19 -22.45 -2.79 -5.82
C ASN A 19 -23.94 -2.95 -5.43
N HIS A 20 -24.87 -2.97 -6.39
CA HIS A 20 -26.32 -2.99 -6.16
C HIS A 20 -26.85 -1.80 -5.33
N GLU A 21 -26.05 -0.73 -5.13
CA GLU A 21 -26.37 0.42 -4.29
C GLU A 21 -26.72 1.65 -5.15
N PRO A 22 -28.00 2.08 -5.22
CA PRO A 22 -28.38 3.28 -5.98
C PRO A 22 -27.65 4.56 -5.56
N ARG A 23 -27.22 4.64 -4.29
CA ARG A 23 -26.44 5.78 -3.77
C ARG A 23 -25.12 5.97 -4.51
N ASN A 24 -24.51 4.90 -4.99
CA ASN A 24 -23.29 4.98 -5.79
C ASN A 24 -23.55 5.69 -7.13
N LEU A 25 -24.72 5.46 -7.75
CA LEU A 25 -25.12 6.19 -8.97
C LEU A 25 -25.44 7.67 -8.67
N GLN A 26 -26.07 7.97 -7.53
CA GLN A 26 -26.33 9.35 -7.10
C GLN A 26 -25.01 10.12 -6.88
N SER A 27 -23.97 9.48 -6.37
CA SER A 27 -22.66 10.12 -6.17
C SER A 27 -21.98 10.53 -7.47
N LEU A 28 -22.34 9.97 -8.63
CA LEU A 28 -21.91 10.47 -9.95
C LEU A 28 -22.51 11.84 -10.26
N GLU A 29 -23.79 12.03 -9.95
CA GLU A 29 -24.45 13.33 -10.15
C GLU A 29 -23.85 14.40 -9.25
N GLU A 30 -23.65 14.07 -7.98
CA GLU A 30 -23.06 14.98 -7.00
C GLU A 30 -21.60 15.37 -7.31
N GLN A 31 -20.81 14.44 -7.86
CA GLN A 31 -19.37 14.65 -7.99
C GLN A 31 -18.90 14.94 -9.42
N LEU A 32 -19.59 14.43 -10.44
CA LEU A 32 -19.23 14.61 -11.86
C LEU A 32 -20.32 15.36 -12.64
N GLY A 33 -21.47 15.68 -12.03
CA GLY A 33 -22.61 16.30 -12.73
C GLY A 33 -23.24 15.35 -13.76
N VAL A 34 -23.17 14.03 -13.55
CA VAL A 34 -23.68 13.01 -14.46
C VAL A 34 -24.77 12.18 -13.79
N LYS A 35 -25.99 12.31 -14.28
CA LYS A 35 -27.11 11.45 -13.86
C LYS A 35 -26.94 10.08 -14.49
N ALA A 36 -26.95 9.06 -13.65
CA ALA A 36 -26.83 7.66 -14.08
C ALA A 36 -28.11 6.89 -13.75
N THR A 37 -28.64 6.14 -14.72
CA THR A 37 -29.81 5.28 -14.57
C THR A 37 -29.47 3.88 -15.08
N SER A 38 -29.72 2.85 -14.27
CA SER A 38 -29.47 1.45 -14.64
C SER A 38 -30.79 0.69 -14.82
N ARG A 39 -30.90 -0.07 -15.94
CA ARG A 39 -32.01 -1.02 -16.21
C ARG A 39 -31.48 -2.16 -17.08
N GLU A 40 -32.00 -3.37 -16.89
CA GLU A 40 -31.90 -4.52 -17.81
C GLU A 40 -30.55 -4.75 -18.50
N GLY A 41 -29.43 -4.52 -17.80
CA GLY A 41 -28.09 -4.74 -18.38
C GLY A 41 -27.45 -3.51 -19.05
N TRP A 42 -28.03 -2.32 -18.89
CA TRP A 42 -27.43 -1.09 -19.36
C TRP A 42 -27.40 -0.01 -18.27
N ILE A 43 -26.48 0.92 -18.43
CA ILE A 43 -26.37 2.12 -17.61
C ILE A 43 -26.38 3.32 -18.56
N LYS A 44 -27.38 4.18 -18.43
CA LYS A 44 -27.51 5.44 -19.17
C LYS A 44 -26.91 6.58 -18.39
N LEU A 45 -26.06 7.36 -19.04
CA LEU A 45 -25.35 8.52 -18.49
C LEU A 45 -25.88 9.78 -19.18
N GLU A 46 -26.26 10.81 -18.42
CA GLU A 46 -26.79 12.08 -18.90
C GLU A 46 -26.04 13.22 -18.19
N GLY A 47 -25.37 14.12 -18.94
CA GLY A 47 -24.58 15.18 -18.36
C GLY A 47 -23.75 15.96 -19.39
N SER A 48 -22.69 16.61 -18.94
CA SER A 48 -21.71 17.24 -19.84
C SER A 48 -20.87 16.17 -20.58
N ALA A 49 -20.34 16.50 -21.75
CA ALA A 49 -19.50 15.58 -22.52
C ALA A 49 -18.29 15.08 -21.70
N ASP A 50 -17.60 15.99 -21.00
CA ASP A 50 -16.47 15.64 -20.13
C ASP A 50 -16.90 14.77 -18.93
N GLY A 51 -18.01 15.10 -18.29
CA GLY A 51 -18.56 14.29 -17.19
C GLY A 51 -18.93 12.87 -17.64
N ILE A 52 -19.59 12.72 -18.78
CA ILE A 52 -19.94 11.42 -19.36
C ILE A 52 -18.69 10.60 -19.67
N GLU A 53 -17.68 11.21 -20.29
CA GLU A 53 -16.42 10.53 -20.60
C GLU A 53 -15.72 10.01 -19.35
N ARG A 54 -15.66 10.81 -18.27
CA ARG A 54 -15.15 10.40 -16.96
C ARG A 54 -15.95 9.25 -16.35
N ALA A 55 -17.29 9.36 -16.34
CA ALA A 55 -18.17 8.31 -15.81
C ALA A 55 -18.06 7.01 -16.61
N LYS A 56 -17.95 7.08 -17.93
CA LYS A 56 -17.71 5.93 -18.82
C LYS A 56 -16.42 5.21 -18.46
N HIS A 57 -15.31 5.93 -18.31
CA HIS A 57 -14.04 5.34 -17.95
C HIS A 57 -14.02 4.76 -16.54
N LEU A 58 -14.77 5.36 -15.60
CA LEU A 58 -14.99 4.76 -14.29
C LEU A 58 -15.64 3.37 -14.42
N PHE A 59 -16.72 3.24 -15.18
CA PHE A 59 -17.40 1.96 -15.36
C PHE A 59 -16.54 0.94 -16.12
N ILE A 60 -15.78 1.35 -17.14
CA ILE A 60 -14.82 0.47 -17.84
C ILE A 60 -13.78 -0.08 -16.88
N SER A 61 -13.22 0.75 -15.99
CA SER A 61 -12.26 0.33 -14.99
C SER A 61 -12.85 -0.67 -13.98
N LEU A 62 -14.07 -0.41 -13.50
CA LEU A 62 -14.77 -1.30 -12.58
C LEU A 62 -15.12 -2.64 -13.24
N GLU A 63 -15.52 -2.62 -14.51
CA GLU A 63 -15.80 -3.84 -15.29
C GLU A 63 -14.52 -4.68 -15.47
N SER A 64 -13.41 -4.04 -15.79
CA SER A 64 -12.10 -4.71 -15.87
C SER A 64 -11.73 -5.39 -14.54
N SER A 65 -12.01 -4.73 -13.42
CA SER A 65 -11.78 -5.30 -12.09
C SER A 65 -12.67 -6.52 -11.83
N LEU A 66 -13.95 -6.46 -12.20
CA LEU A 66 -14.88 -7.60 -12.08
C LEU A 66 -14.43 -8.80 -12.94
N LYS A 67 -14.06 -8.56 -14.21
CA LYS A 67 -13.53 -9.60 -15.12
C LYS A 67 -12.25 -10.25 -14.58
N ALA A 68 -11.47 -9.49 -13.83
CA ALA A 68 -10.28 -9.99 -13.15
C ALA A 68 -10.57 -10.67 -11.80
N GLY A 69 -11.84 -10.91 -11.46
CA GLY A 69 -12.25 -11.60 -10.24
C GLY A 69 -12.25 -10.73 -8.96
N ALA A 70 -12.03 -9.41 -9.07
CA ALA A 70 -12.08 -8.51 -7.93
C ALA A 70 -13.50 -7.94 -7.77
N PRO A 71 -14.18 -8.11 -6.61
CA PRO A 71 -15.51 -7.58 -6.40
C PRO A 71 -15.50 -6.05 -6.31
N VAL A 72 -16.47 -5.40 -6.95
CA VAL A 72 -16.71 -3.97 -6.78
C VAL A 72 -17.60 -3.76 -5.56
N ARG A 73 -17.02 -3.28 -4.48
CA ARG A 73 -17.75 -2.84 -3.27
C ARG A 73 -17.88 -1.33 -3.28
N ASN A 74 -18.63 -0.77 -2.34
CA ASN A 74 -18.82 0.69 -2.21
C ASN A 74 -17.48 1.46 -2.12
N ARG A 75 -16.48 0.87 -1.47
CA ARG A 75 -15.15 1.47 -1.36
C ARG A 75 -14.43 1.55 -2.71
N GLU A 76 -14.48 0.50 -3.50
CA GLU A 76 -13.87 0.44 -4.83
C GLU A 76 -14.54 1.44 -5.78
N PHE A 77 -15.88 1.54 -5.73
CA PHE A 77 -16.64 2.52 -6.52
C PHE A 77 -16.27 3.97 -6.12
N ALA A 78 -16.35 4.28 -4.84
CA ALA A 78 -16.02 5.62 -4.32
C ALA A 78 -14.56 6.00 -4.63
N HIS A 79 -13.65 5.05 -4.55
CA HIS A 79 -12.25 5.25 -4.89
C HIS A 79 -12.07 5.59 -6.38
N ALA A 80 -12.63 4.78 -7.29
CA ALA A 80 -12.56 5.02 -8.74
C ALA A 80 -13.16 6.39 -9.11
N LEU A 81 -14.28 6.76 -8.46
CA LEU A 81 -14.93 8.06 -8.63
C LEU A 81 -14.01 9.22 -8.20
N ASN A 82 -13.37 9.09 -7.04
CA ASN A 82 -12.44 10.08 -6.54
C ASN A 82 -11.22 10.28 -7.45
N VAL A 83 -10.64 9.18 -7.94
CA VAL A 83 -9.50 9.24 -8.88
C VAL A 83 -9.90 9.94 -10.17
N VAL A 84 -11.02 9.56 -10.78
CA VAL A 84 -11.49 10.18 -12.02
C VAL A 84 -11.76 11.67 -11.84
N LYS A 85 -12.31 12.06 -10.68
CA LYS A 85 -12.63 13.44 -10.36
C LYS A 85 -11.38 14.30 -10.20
N HIS A 86 -10.36 13.84 -9.49
CA HIS A 86 -9.22 14.66 -9.08
C HIS A 86 -7.94 14.42 -9.88
N GLU A 87 -7.73 13.21 -10.40
CA GLU A 87 -6.50 12.80 -11.07
C GLU A 87 -6.71 12.51 -12.57
N GLY A 88 -7.98 12.33 -12.96
CA GLY A 88 -8.37 12.14 -14.37
C GLY A 88 -8.39 10.68 -14.82
N VAL A 89 -8.88 10.51 -16.06
CA VAL A 89 -9.11 9.19 -16.67
C VAL A 89 -7.82 8.42 -16.91
N ALA A 90 -6.75 9.11 -17.35
CA ALA A 90 -5.46 8.45 -17.64
C ALA A 90 -4.91 7.76 -16.39
N MET A 91 -4.93 8.44 -15.24
CA MET A 91 -4.49 7.87 -13.98
C MET A 91 -5.32 6.66 -13.58
N LEU A 92 -6.65 6.71 -13.72
CA LEU A 92 -7.49 5.56 -13.39
C LEU A 92 -7.12 4.32 -14.23
N LYS A 93 -6.86 4.50 -15.53
CA LYS A 93 -6.39 3.42 -16.41
C LYS A 93 -5.06 2.85 -15.95
N ASP A 94 -4.10 3.71 -15.63
CA ASP A 94 -2.77 3.29 -15.17
C ASP A 94 -2.84 2.52 -13.86
N LEU A 95 -3.66 2.97 -12.90
CA LEU A 95 -3.86 2.26 -11.63
C LEU A 95 -4.55 0.91 -11.80
N THR A 96 -5.51 0.81 -12.73
CA THR A 96 -6.26 -0.43 -12.97
C THR A 96 -5.43 -1.49 -13.70
N ASN A 97 -4.59 -1.05 -14.64
CA ASN A 97 -3.78 -1.95 -15.47
C ASN A 97 -2.52 -2.45 -14.75
N ASP A 98 -2.02 -1.70 -13.76
CA ASP A 98 -0.83 -2.08 -12.99
C ASP A 98 -1.18 -2.98 -11.81
N ARG A 99 -1.40 -4.25 -12.13
CA ARG A 99 -1.78 -5.26 -11.15
C ARG A 99 -0.60 -6.12 -10.74
N ILE A 100 -0.30 -6.14 -9.45
CA ILE A 100 0.75 -6.95 -8.85
C ILE A 100 0.16 -8.31 -8.48
N LEU A 101 0.60 -9.36 -9.14
CA LEU A 101 0.19 -10.73 -8.84
C LEU A 101 1.09 -11.29 -7.73
N THR A 102 0.52 -11.50 -6.55
CA THR A 102 1.23 -12.03 -5.39
C THR A 102 1.08 -13.57 -5.30
N HIS A 103 -0.11 -14.07 -5.61
CA HIS A 103 -0.45 -15.48 -5.57
C HIS A 103 -1.61 -15.80 -6.53
N ASP A 104 -1.66 -17.03 -7.10
CA ASP A 104 -2.69 -17.40 -8.09
C ASP A 104 -4.10 -17.50 -7.49
N ARG A 105 -4.21 -17.81 -6.19
CA ARG A 105 -5.48 -17.91 -5.46
C ARG A 105 -5.91 -16.63 -4.77
N LYS A 106 -5.13 -15.55 -4.87
CA LYS A 106 -5.44 -14.26 -4.24
C LYS A 106 -5.65 -13.18 -5.30
N PRO A 107 -6.55 -12.22 -5.05
CA PRO A 107 -6.70 -11.10 -5.95
C PRO A 107 -5.40 -10.30 -6.02
N GLY A 108 -5.00 -9.86 -7.22
CA GLY A 108 -3.81 -9.03 -7.37
C GLY A 108 -3.97 -7.69 -6.66
N VAL A 109 -2.86 -7.15 -6.20
CA VAL A 109 -2.79 -5.84 -5.55
C VAL A 109 -2.62 -4.74 -6.59
N THR A 110 -3.33 -3.63 -6.44
CA THR A 110 -3.20 -2.44 -7.30
C THR A 110 -2.93 -1.21 -6.47
N ALA A 111 -2.18 -0.26 -7.02
CA ALA A 111 -2.06 1.07 -6.45
C ALA A 111 -3.44 1.74 -6.38
N LYS A 112 -3.68 2.53 -5.34
CA LYS A 112 -4.92 3.28 -5.13
C LYS A 112 -4.72 4.79 -5.37
N THR A 113 -3.51 5.29 -5.36
CA THR A 113 -3.18 6.70 -5.57
C THR A 113 -2.00 6.84 -6.53
N ALA A 114 -1.85 8.03 -7.12
CA ALA A 114 -0.70 8.35 -7.96
C ALA A 114 0.63 8.23 -7.19
N GLY A 115 0.65 8.59 -5.89
CA GLY A 115 1.82 8.41 -5.04
C GLY A 115 2.18 6.93 -4.87
N GLN A 116 1.19 6.06 -4.64
CA GLN A 116 1.40 4.62 -4.58
C GLN A 116 1.93 4.05 -5.91
N LYS A 117 1.40 4.52 -7.05
CA LYS A 117 1.86 4.11 -8.38
C LYS A 117 3.33 4.48 -8.59
N LYS A 118 3.71 5.73 -8.31
CA LYS A 118 5.11 6.20 -8.39
C LYS A 118 6.03 5.38 -7.49
N TYR A 119 5.57 5.02 -6.29
CA TYR A 119 6.32 4.17 -5.37
C TYR A 119 6.56 2.77 -5.94
N LEU A 120 5.55 2.13 -6.52
CA LEU A 120 5.71 0.84 -7.19
C LEU A 120 6.70 0.92 -8.34
N ASP A 121 6.64 1.99 -9.14
CA ASP A 121 7.57 2.21 -10.25
C ASP A 121 9.00 2.45 -9.76
N ALA A 122 9.17 3.18 -8.64
CA ALA A 122 10.46 3.36 -7.99
C ALA A 122 11.05 2.01 -7.51
N ILE A 123 10.23 1.18 -6.84
CA ILE A 123 10.66 -0.16 -6.40
C ILE A 123 11.09 -1.03 -7.58
N ARG A 124 10.44 -0.94 -8.73
CA ARG A 124 10.83 -1.70 -9.93
C ARG A 124 12.20 -1.28 -10.46
N LYS A 125 12.47 0.02 -10.46
CA LYS A 125 13.64 0.63 -11.13
C LYS A 125 14.90 0.67 -10.29
N HIS A 126 14.80 0.77 -8.96
CA HIS A 126 15.95 1.03 -8.08
C HIS A 126 16.25 -0.17 -7.19
N ASP A 127 17.50 -0.30 -6.78
CA ASP A 127 17.94 -1.35 -5.87
C ASP A 127 17.51 -1.07 -4.43
N ILE A 128 17.50 0.21 -4.04
CA ILE A 128 17.00 0.66 -2.75
C ILE A 128 15.91 1.70 -2.95
N THR A 129 14.76 1.50 -2.30
CA THR A 129 13.66 2.46 -2.34
C THR A 129 13.19 2.80 -0.91
N PHE A 130 13.23 4.07 -0.58
CA PHE A 130 12.62 4.59 0.64
C PHE A 130 11.17 5.00 0.34
N GLY A 131 10.24 4.53 1.17
CA GLY A 131 8.85 4.97 1.19
C GLY A 131 8.55 5.67 2.50
N VAL A 132 8.52 7.00 2.49
CA VAL A 132 8.41 7.84 3.69
C VAL A 132 7.09 8.58 3.69
N GLY A 133 6.45 8.70 4.83
CA GLY A 133 5.22 9.48 4.99
C GLY A 133 4.19 8.86 5.94
N PRO A 134 2.98 9.45 6.03
CA PRO A 134 2.01 9.12 7.06
C PRO A 134 1.57 7.67 7.08
N ALA A 135 1.18 7.18 8.26
CA ALA A 135 0.57 5.86 8.41
C ALA A 135 -0.73 5.75 7.59
N GLY A 136 -0.99 4.55 7.04
CA GLY A 136 -2.18 4.28 6.21
C GLY A 136 -2.05 4.65 4.73
N THR A 137 -0.85 4.99 4.24
CA THR A 137 -0.55 5.20 2.81
C THR A 137 -0.22 3.91 2.07
N GLY A 138 -0.19 2.77 2.75
CA GLY A 138 0.03 1.45 2.14
C GLY A 138 1.50 1.10 1.85
N LYS A 139 2.48 1.84 2.36
CA LYS A 139 3.91 1.65 2.11
C LYS A 139 4.36 0.20 2.30
N THR A 140 4.18 -0.33 3.50
CA THR A 140 4.57 -1.69 3.87
C THR A 140 3.77 -2.73 3.09
N TYR A 141 2.47 -2.53 2.95
CA TYR A 141 1.58 -3.43 2.20
C TYR A 141 2.02 -3.58 0.74
N LEU A 142 2.28 -2.47 0.05
CA LEU A 142 2.75 -2.47 -1.34
C LEU A 142 4.18 -3.03 -1.48
N ALA A 143 5.06 -2.77 -0.51
CA ALA A 143 6.40 -3.38 -0.49
C ALA A 143 6.32 -4.91 -0.38
N VAL A 144 5.45 -5.45 0.50
CA VAL A 144 5.22 -6.90 0.62
C VAL A 144 4.64 -7.48 -0.68
N ALA A 145 3.68 -6.79 -1.31
CA ALA A 145 3.14 -7.21 -2.59
C ALA A 145 4.23 -7.32 -3.67
N MET A 146 5.11 -6.33 -3.76
CA MET A 146 6.23 -6.32 -4.69
C MET A 146 7.24 -7.44 -4.40
N ALA A 147 7.50 -7.72 -3.12
CA ALA A 147 8.40 -8.80 -2.72
C ALA A 147 7.84 -10.17 -3.13
N LEU A 148 6.56 -10.42 -2.88
CA LEU A 148 5.88 -11.67 -3.27
C LEU A 148 5.84 -11.83 -4.80
N SER A 149 5.58 -10.76 -5.54
CA SER A 149 5.63 -10.78 -7.00
C SER A 149 7.04 -11.09 -7.52
N ALA A 150 8.07 -10.47 -6.94
CA ALA A 150 9.45 -10.72 -7.31
C ALA A 150 9.90 -12.17 -7.02
N LEU A 151 9.45 -12.74 -5.89
CA LEU A 151 9.69 -14.14 -5.54
C LEU A 151 8.98 -15.08 -6.52
N ARG A 152 7.71 -14.82 -6.83
CA ARG A 152 6.91 -15.59 -7.80
C ARG A 152 7.51 -15.56 -9.20
N GLU A 153 8.05 -14.43 -9.63
CA GLU A 153 8.71 -14.25 -10.92
C GLU A 153 10.15 -14.80 -10.96
N GLY A 154 10.67 -15.33 -9.85
CA GLY A 154 12.03 -15.84 -9.74
C GLY A 154 13.12 -14.76 -9.81
N LYS A 155 12.76 -13.48 -9.64
CA LYS A 155 13.71 -12.36 -9.61
C LYS A 155 14.57 -12.36 -8.34
N VAL A 156 14.03 -12.91 -7.27
CA VAL A 156 14.73 -13.15 -6.01
C VAL A 156 14.45 -14.57 -5.52
N SER A 157 15.32 -15.12 -4.70
CA SER A 157 15.17 -16.46 -4.13
C SER A 157 14.56 -16.47 -2.74
N ARG A 158 14.51 -15.32 -2.07
CA ARG A 158 13.98 -15.19 -0.70
C ARG A 158 13.47 -13.79 -0.42
N ILE A 159 12.59 -13.68 0.59
CA ILE A 159 12.07 -12.44 1.14
C ILE A 159 12.52 -12.34 2.59
N ILE A 160 13.00 -11.17 3.00
CA ILE A 160 13.37 -10.89 4.38
C ILE A 160 12.59 -9.67 4.84
N LEU A 161 11.72 -9.88 5.82
CA LEU A 161 10.91 -8.85 6.45
C LEU A 161 11.50 -8.52 7.81
N THR A 162 11.88 -7.27 8.01
CA THR A 162 12.55 -6.87 9.25
C THR A 162 11.97 -5.54 9.77
N ARG A 163 12.05 -5.37 11.08
CA ARG A 163 11.60 -4.17 11.78
C ARG A 163 12.52 -3.91 12.97
N PRO A 164 12.81 -2.64 13.33
CA PRO A 164 13.47 -2.31 14.58
C PRO A 164 12.62 -2.81 15.75
N ALA A 165 13.23 -3.49 16.69
CA ALA A 165 12.61 -3.77 17.97
C ALA A 165 12.81 -2.52 18.85
N VAL A 166 11.78 -1.69 18.97
CA VAL A 166 11.80 -0.51 19.84
C VAL A 166 10.95 -0.81 21.06
N GLU A 167 11.49 -0.56 22.22
CA GLU A 167 10.75 -0.53 23.47
C GLU A 167 9.91 0.75 23.51
N ALA A 168 8.66 0.69 23.00
CA ALA A 168 7.72 1.80 23.11
C ALA A 168 7.28 1.96 24.58
N GLY A 169 8.12 2.59 25.39
CA GLY A 169 7.79 2.90 26.79
C GLY A 169 7.74 1.71 27.76
N GLU A 170 7.72 0.49 27.26
CA GLU A 170 7.77 -0.75 28.05
C GLU A 170 9.05 -1.51 27.66
N ALA A 171 9.97 -1.62 28.62
CA ALA A 171 11.18 -2.40 28.40
C ALA A 171 10.81 -3.84 28.03
N LEU A 172 11.44 -4.40 26.98
CA LEU A 172 11.29 -5.82 26.56
C LEU A 172 11.42 -6.80 27.74
N GLY A 173 12.00 -6.35 28.86
CA GLY A 173 12.09 -7.10 30.11
C GLY A 173 10.76 -7.38 30.80
N PHE A 174 9.69 -6.66 30.54
CA PHE A 174 8.37 -6.86 31.17
C PHE A 174 7.49 -7.91 30.49
N LEU A 175 7.77 -8.29 29.24
CA LEU A 175 7.02 -9.36 28.57
C LEU A 175 7.57 -10.73 29.02
N PRO A 176 6.71 -11.69 29.42
CA PRO A 176 7.14 -13.06 29.69
C PRO A 176 7.53 -13.76 28.40
N GLY A 177 8.48 -14.71 28.47
CA GLY A 177 8.91 -15.50 27.33
C GLY A 177 10.35 -15.24 26.89
N ASP A 178 10.77 -15.95 25.87
CA ASP A 178 12.08 -15.75 25.25
C ASP A 178 12.13 -14.48 24.38
N LEU A 179 13.29 -14.12 23.88
CA LEU A 179 13.48 -12.90 23.08
C LEU A 179 12.59 -12.91 21.82
N TYR A 180 12.39 -14.08 21.21
CA TYR A 180 11.58 -14.21 20.01
C TYR A 180 10.09 -13.99 20.31
N GLU A 181 9.58 -14.57 21.39
CA GLU A 181 8.20 -14.37 21.84
C GLU A 181 7.90 -12.89 22.15
N LYS A 182 8.87 -12.17 22.74
CA LYS A 182 8.75 -10.75 23.05
C LYS A 182 8.73 -9.85 21.80
N ILE A 183 9.39 -10.25 20.72
CA ILE A 183 9.49 -9.47 19.48
C ILE A 183 8.34 -9.79 18.52
N THR A 184 7.76 -10.97 18.59
CA THR A 184 6.68 -11.43 17.69
C THR A 184 5.52 -10.43 17.55
N PRO A 185 5.01 -9.76 18.60
CA PRO A 185 3.96 -8.76 18.46
C PRO A 185 4.31 -7.59 17.54
N TYR A 186 5.57 -7.17 17.51
CA TYR A 186 6.04 -6.08 16.65
C TYR A 186 6.15 -6.49 15.18
N LEU A 187 6.26 -7.78 14.90
CA LEU A 187 6.34 -8.34 13.55
C LEU A 187 4.96 -8.70 12.95
N ARG A 188 3.90 -8.69 13.77
CA ARG A 188 2.53 -9.00 13.33
C ARG A 188 2.06 -8.24 12.10
N PRO A 189 2.25 -6.91 11.97
CA PRO A 189 1.80 -6.18 10.79
C PRO A 189 2.39 -6.71 9.48
N LEU A 190 3.62 -7.20 9.50
CA LEU A 190 4.26 -7.83 8.35
C LEU A 190 3.65 -9.22 8.05
N GLN A 191 3.34 -9.99 9.09
CA GLN A 191 2.65 -11.27 8.94
C GLN A 191 1.23 -11.08 8.42
N ASP A 192 0.48 -10.09 8.91
CA ASP A 192 -0.88 -9.78 8.45
C ASP A 192 -0.87 -9.43 6.96
N ALA A 193 0.09 -8.63 6.50
CA ALA A 193 0.24 -8.32 5.08
C ALA A 193 0.52 -9.58 4.23
N LEU A 194 1.33 -10.52 4.71
CA LEU A 194 1.55 -11.80 4.04
C LEU A 194 0.26 -12.62 3.95
N HIS A 195 -0.50 -12.72 5.05
CA HIS A 195 -1.75 -13.49 5.11
C HIS A 195 -2.85 -12.93 4.18
N ASP A 196 -2.88 -11.62 3.97
CA ASP A 196 -3.78 -11.01 3.00
C ASP A 196 -3.47 -11.44 1.56
N MET A 197 -2.20 -11.68 1.23
CA MET A 197 -1.69 -11.86 -0.13
C MET A 197 -1.32 -13.30 -0.47
N MET A 198 -1.18 -14.19 0.51
CA MET A 198 -0.78 -15.58 0.34
C MET A 198 -1.59 -16.50 1.28
N PRO A 199 -1.91 -17.75 0.92
CA PRO A 199 -2.52 -18.72 1.82
C PRO A 199 -1.62 -19.07 3.01
N ALA A 200 -2.22 -19.26 4.20
CA ALA A 200 -1.48 -19.54 5.44
C ALA A 200 -0.55 -20.77 5.34
N GLU A 201 -1.02 -21.83 4.69
CA GLU A 201 -0.23 -23.06 4.48
C GLU A 201 1.05 -22.79 3.67
N GLU A 202 0.98 -21.90 2.68
CA GLU A 202 2.13 -21.56 1.86
C GLU A 202 3.09 -20.60 2.59
N ILE A 203 2.57 -19.71 3.42
CA ILE A 203 3.40 -18.87 4.30
C ILE A 203 4.20 -19.76 5.21
N GLN A 204 3.56 -20.72 5.89
CA GLN A 204 4.23 -21.65 6.78
C GLN A 204 5.33 -22.45 6.05
N LYS A 205 5.01 -23.05 4.91
CA LYS A 205 5.96 -23.80 4.08
C LYS A 205 7.16 -22.96 3.64
N ASN A 206 6.95 -21.71 3.22
CA ASN A 206 8.02 -20.82 2.80
C ASN A 206 8.87 -20.36 4.00
N THR A 207 8.26 -20.18 5.18
CA THR A 207 8.99 -19.84 6.41
C THR A 207 9.86 -20.99 6.88
N GLU A 208 9.34 -22.21 6.92
CA GLU A 208 10.09 -23.43 7.27
C GLU A 208 11.28 -23.69 6.34
N ARG A 209 11.15 -23.33 5.05
CA ARG A 209 12.22 -23.43 4.05
C ARG A 209 13.21 -22.26 4.09
N GLY A 210 12.96 -21.24 4.88
CA GLY A 210 13.75 -20.01 4.88
C GLY A 210 13.62 -19.16 3.62
N THR A 211 12.59 -19.43 2.78
CA THR A 211 12.28 -18.59 1.60
C THR A 211 11.64 -17.27 2.04
N ILE A 212 10.84 -17.28 3.11
CA ILE A 212 10.32 -16.08 3.77
C ILE A 212 10.84 -16.08 5.19
N GLU A 213 11.56 -15.03 5.55
CA GLU A 213 12.08 -14.80 6.90
C GLU A 213 11.47 -13.52 7.47
N VAL A 214 10.95 -13.60 8.70
CA VAL A 214 10.47 -12.44 9.46
C VAL A 214 11.31 -12.36 10.73
N ALA A 215 12.15 -11.34 10.85
CA ALA A 215 13.15 -11.24 11.91
C ALA A 215 13.39 -9.77 12.34
N PRO A 216 13.80 -9.53 13.60
CA PRO A 216 14.17 -8.19 14.05
C PRO A 216 15.43 -7.69 13.33
N LEU A 217 15.54 -6.36 13.19
CA LEU A 217 16.64 -5.70 12.51
C LEU A 217 18.03 -6.12 13.04
N ALA A 218 18.15 -6.36 14.34
CA ALA A 218 19.41 -6.78 14.95
C ALA A 218 19.97 -8.08 14.36
N TYR A 219 19.11 -8.97 13.84
CA TYR A 219 19.51 -10.26 13.25
C TYR A 219 20.10 -10.12 11.84
N MET A 220 20.11 -8.92 11.28
CA MET A 220 20.74 -8.62 10.00
C MET A 220 22.26 -8.39 10.14
N ARG A 221 22.75 -8.16 11.35
CA ARG A 221 24.19 -7.90 11.60
C ARG A 221 25.06 -9.08 11.17
N GLY A 222 26.14 -8.79 10.44
CA GLY A 222 27.12 -9.78 9.99
C GLY A 222 26.67 -10.62 8.80
N ARG A 223 25.49 -10.37 8.24
CA ARG A 223 24.96 -11.08 7.07
C ARG A 223 25.28 -10.33 5.78
N THR A 224 25.32 -11.06 4.67
CA THR A 224 25.23 -10.52 3.30
C THR A 224 24.00 -11.13 2.65
N LEU A 225 23.07 -10.29 2.25
CA LEU A 225 21.74 -10.70 1.79
C LEU A 225 21.72 -10.72 0.27
N ASN A 226 22.15 -11.83 -0.35
CA ASN A 226 22.15 -12.02 -1.81
C ASN A 226 20.82 -12.58 -2.31
N ASN A 227 20.45 -12.22 -3.55
CA ASN A 227 19.25 -12.68 -4.25
C ASN A 227 17.99 -12.59 -3.38
N ALA A 228 17.85 -11.50 -2.64
CA ALA A 228 16.81 -11.29 -1.64
C ALA A 228 16.01 -10.03 -1.91
N PHE A 229 14.70 -10.07 -1.64
CA PHE A 229 13.90 -8.87 -1.48
C PHE A 229 13.78 -8.57 0.02
N ILE A 230 14.29 -7.42 0.44
CA ILE A 230 14.45 -7.09 1.85
C ILE A 230 13.52 -5.91 2.17
N ILE A 231 12.73 -5.99 3.23
CA ILE A 231 11.87 -4.91 3.69
C ILE A 231 12.28 -4.54 5.12
N LEU A 232 12.63 -3.27 5.32
CA LEU A 232 12.78 -2.68 6.65
C LEU A 232 11.58 -1.78 6.92
N ASP A 233 10.69 -2.24 7.80
CA ASP A 233 9.49 -1.51 8.20
C ASP A 233 9.72 -0.70 9.47
N GLU A 234 8.96 0.41 9.66
CA GLU A 234 9.08 1.34 10.78
C GLU A 234 10.52 1.85 11.00
N ALA A 235 11.18 2.12 9.90
CA ALA A 235 12.61 2.45 9.86
C ALA A 235 12.96 3.76 10.60
N GLN A 236 11.98 4.65 10.86
CA GLN A 236 12.20 5.84 11.70
C GLN A 236 12.64 5.49 13.12
N ASN A 237 12.34 4.26 13.55
CA ASN A 237 12.70 3.73 14.87
C ASN A 237 14.05 2.96 14.87
N SER A 238 14.81 3.02 13.78
CA SER A 238 16.22 2.59 13.77
C SER A 238 17.14 3.75 14.10
N THR A 239 18.23 3.46 14.82
CA THR A 239 19.31 4.45 15.00
C THR A 239 20.13 4.61 13.73
N THR A 240 20.94 5.67 13.64
CA THR A 240 21.90 5.91 12.56
C THR A 240 22.78 4.71 12.29
N GLU A 241 23.34 4.10 13.34
CA GLU A 241 24.24 2.94 13.23
C GLU A 241 23.49 1.71 12.76
N GLN A 242 22.22 1.52 13.19
CA GLN A 242 21.39 0.40 12.75
C GLN A 242 20.98 0.55 11.27
N MET A 243 20.66 1.76 10.83
CA MET A 243 20.35 2.03 9.43
C MET A 243 21.56 1.78 8.53
N LEU A 244 22.72 2.31 8.88
CA LEU A 244 23.96 2.07 8.13
C LEU A 244 24.33 0.59 8.11
N MET A 245 24.20 -0.09 9.26
CA MET A 245 24.41 -1.53 9.36
C MET A 245 23.48 -2.28 8.40
N PHE A 246 22.20 -1.92 8.32
CA PHE A 246 21.21 -2.56 7.45
C PHE A 246 21.52 -2.31 5.97
N LEU A 247 21.71 -1.06 5.57
CA LEU A 247 21.95 -0.69 4.16
C LEU A 247 23.19 -1.39 3.59
N THR A 248 24.20 -1.61 4.42
CA THR A 248 25.43 -2.34 4.04
C THR A 248 25.27 -3.87 4.02
N ARG A 249 24.07 -4.40 4.26
CA ARG A 249 23.76 -5.85 4.11
C ARG A 249 23.31 -6.23 2.70
N LEU A 250 22.97 -5.24 1.87
CA LEU A 250 22.52 -5.50 0.51
C LEU A 250 23.59 -6.29 -0.28
N GLY A 251 23.22 -7.46 -0.75
CA GLY A 251 24.09 -8.31 -1.55
C GLY A 251 23.72 -8.28 -3.04
N HIS A 252 24.45 -9.01 -3.85
CA HIS A 252 24.20 -9.07 -5.29
C HIS A 252 22.81 -9.66 -5.61
N GLY A 253 22.16 -9.10 -6.64
CA GLY A 253 20.83 -9.54 -7.08
C GLY A 253 19.72 -9.27 -6.06
N SER A 254 19.94 -8.37 -5.11
CA SER A 254 18.98 -8.04 -4.07
C SER A 254 18.37 -6.66 -4.26
N LYS A 255 17.20 -6.47 -3.64
CA LYS A 255 16.47 -5.23 -3.61
C LYS A 255 16.03 -4.95 -2.17
N ALA A 256 16.15 -3.70 -1.72
CA ALA A 256 15.71 -3.27 -0.40
C ALA A 256 14.63 -2.19 -0.50
N VAL A 257 13.60 -2.32 0.32
CA VAL A 257 12.55 -1.32 0.49
C VAL A 257 12.51 -0.92 1.95
N ILE A 258 12.67 0.36 2.22
CA ILE A 258 12.68 0.94 3.57
C ILE A 258 11.42 1.78 3.73
N THR A 259 10.57 1.43 4.70
CA THR A 259 9.32 2.13 4.98
C THR A 259 9.36 2.80 6.34
N GLY A 260 8.79 4.01 6.44
CA GLY A 260 8.73 4.71 7.71
C GLY A 260 7.85 5.96 7.70
N ASP A 261 7.62 6.49 8.91
CA ASP A 261 6.88 7.72 9.16
C ASP A 261 7.72 8.63 10.05
N GLU A 262 8.24 9.71 9.49
CA GLU A 262 9.10 10.65 10.20
C GLU A 262 8.42 11.36 11.38
N THR A 263 7.09 11.30 11.44
CA THR A 263 6.30 11.89 12.53
C THR A 263 6.09 10.95 13.73
N GLN A 264 6.44 9.66 13.57
CA GLN A 264 6.22 8.60 14.56
C GLN A 264 7.55 8.01 15.06
N ILE A 265 8.42 8.86 15.56
CA ILE A 265 9.71 8.45 16.10
C ILE A 265 9.57 8.15 17.59
N ASP A 266 9.74 6.88 17.97
CA ASP A 266 9.64 6.38 19.34
C ASP A 266 11.02 6.13 19.97
N LEU A 267 12.09 6.62 19.33
CA LEU A 267 13.45 6.50 19.85
C LEU A 267 13.62 7.36 21.12
N PRO A 268 14.49 6.92 22.07
CA PRO A 268 14.88 7.74 23.20
C PRO A 268 15.45 9.10 22.77
N PRO A 269 15.29 10.17 23.56
CA PRO A 269 15.69 11.54 23.18
C PRO A 269 17.17 11.72 22.81
N ASN A 270 18.04 10.83 23.30
CA ASN A 270 19.47 10.82 23.01
C ASN A 270 19.88 10.02 21.78
N LYS A 271 18.89 9.48 21.02
CA LYS A 271 19.13 8.73 19.78
C LYS A 271 18.53 9.47 18.59
N HIS A 272 19.25 9.44 17.48
CA HIS A 272 18.80 10.04 16.22
C HIS A 272 18.25 8.96 15.30
N SER A 273 17.17 9.32 14.58
CA SER A 273 16.56 8.42 13.59
C SER A 273 17.48 8.25 12.39
N GLY A 274 17.84 7.00 12.11
CA GLY A 274 18.62 6.63 10.94
C GLY A 274 17.85 6.86 9.63
N LEU A 275 16.51 6.82 9.65
CA LEU A 275 15.70 7.14 8.48
C LEU A 275 15.89 8.60 8.06
N LEU A 276 15.81 9.53 9.02
CA LEU A 276 15.98 10.96 8.74
C LEU A 276 17.38 11.28 8.19
N GLU A 277 18.41 10.64 8.73
CA GLU A 277 19.78 10.81 8.24
C GLU A 277 19.94 10.20 6.85
N ALA A 278 19.50 8.96 6.65
CA ALA A 278 19.56 8.28 5.35
C ALA A 278 18.81 9.06 4.26
N HIS A 279 17.63 9.59 4.56
CA HIS A 279 16.86 10.44 3.65
C HIS A 279 17.69 11.65 3.19
N ARG A 280 18.41 12.31 4.10
CA ARG A 280 19.21 13.49 3.78
C ARG A 280 20.48 13.16 2.98
N VAL A 281 21.17 12.09 3.37
CA VAL A 281 22.50 11.74 2.84
C VAL A 281 22.42 11.01 1.50
N LEU A 282 21.36 10.21 1.27
CA LEU A 282 21.29 9.28 0.14
C LEU A 282 20.47 9.78 -1.05
N GLN A 283 19.90 10.98 -1.02
CA GLN A 283 19.02 11.53 -2.06
C GLN A 283 19.63 11.53 -3.47
N HIS A 284 20.96 11.62 -3.58
CA HIS A 284 21.65 11.74 -4.87
C HIS A 284 22.51 10.51 -5.20
N VAL A 285 22.36 9.42 -4.45
CA VAL A 285 23.09 8.18 -4.72
C VAL A 285 22.37 7.41 -5.82
N GLU A 286 23.08 7.10 -6.90
CA GLU A 286 22.54 6.29 -7.99
C GLU A 286 22.07 4.92 -7.48
N GLY A 287 20.95 4.43 -8.00
CA GLY A 287 20.33 3.17 -7.55
C GLY A 287 19.42 3.32 -6.32
N ILE A 288 19.35 4.51 -5.73
CA ILE A 288 18.47 4.81 -4.59
C ILE A 288 17.35 5.75 -5.01
N ALA A 289 16.11 5.43 -4.62
CA ALA A 289 14.97 6.32 -4.76
C ALA A 289 14.36 6.66 -3.40
N VAL A 290 13.94 7.90 -3.22
CA VAL A 290 13.15 8.34 -2.07
C VAL A 290 11.78 8.79 -2.55
N MET A 291 10.74 8.15 -2.02
CA MET A 291 9.34 8.42 -2.33
C MET A 291 8.63 8.94 -1.10
N GLU A 292 8.15 10.17 -1.20
CA GLU A 292 7.39 10.83 -0.13
C GLU A 292 5.89 10.69 -0.38
N PHE A 293 5.20 10.16 0.62
CA PHE A 293 3.74 10.09 0.66
C PHE A 293 3.16 11.27 1.42
N SER A 294 2.02 11.74 0.95
CA SER A 294 1.27 12.83 1.56
C SER A 294 -0.03 12.34 2.20
N LYS A 295 -0.73 13.24 2.90
CA LYS A 295 -2.08 12.98 3.42
C LYS A 295 -3.07 12.56 2.30
N ARG A 296 -2.84 12.93 1.03
CA ARG A 296 -3.67 12.55 -0.12
C ARG A 296 -3.56 11.06 -0.46
N ASP A 297 -2.46 10.42 -0.08
CA ASP A 297 -2.21 8.99 -0.32
C ASP A 297 -2.77 8.10 0.78
N VAL A 298 -3.38 8.66 1.82
CA VAL A 298 -3.95 7.89 2.93
C VAL A 298 -5.22 7.18 2.48
N VAL A 299 -5.17 5.84 2.51
CA VAL A 299 -6.30 4.95 2.19
C VAL A 299 -6.81 4.31 3.47
N ARG A 300 -7.79 4.95 4.10
CA ARG A 300 -8.38 4.49 5.37
C ARG A 300 -9.90 4.45 5.30
N HIS A 301 -10.50 3.71 6.23
CA HIS A 301 -11.95 3.71 6.40
C HIS A 301 -12.45 5.14 6.70
N PRO A 302 -13.56 5.62 6.06
CA PRO A 302 -14.04 7.00 6.23
C PRO A 302 -14.31 7.39 7.70
N LEU A 303 -14.78 6.44 8.51
CA LEU A 303 -14.96 6.68 9.95
C LEU A 303 -13.63 6.94 10.67
N VAL A 304 -12.57 6.19 10.33
CA VAL A 304 -11.24 6.39 10.93
C VAL A 304 -10.68 7.77 10.56
N GLN A 305 -10.88 8.23 9.32
CA GLN A 305 -10.48 9.59 8.92
C GLN A 305 -11.21 10.65 9.76
N ARG A 306 -12.53 10.50 9.97
CA ARG A 306 -13.32 11.40 10.82
C ARG A 306 -12.89 11.38 12.28
N ILE A 307 -12.56 10.22 12.83
CA ILE A 307 -12.04 10.10 14.19
C ILE A 307 -10.72 10.87 14.33
N ILE A 308 -9.79 10.68 13.38
CA ILE A 308 -8.49 11.37 13.41
C ILE A 308 -8.69 12.89 13.34
N ALA A 309 -9.51 13.37 12.41
CA ALA A 309 -9.81 14.79 12.26
C ALA A 309 -10.39 15.39 13.56
N ALA A 310 -11.33 14.72 14.20
CA ALA A 310 -11.90 15.17 15.47
C ALA A 310 -10.86 15.25 16.61
N TYR A 311 -9.91 14.29 16.67
CA TYR A 311 -8.83 14.35 17.66
C TYR A 311 -7.80 15.44 17.33
N GLU A 312 -7.47 15.68 16.06
CA GLU A 312 -6.57 16.76 15.63
C GLU A 312 -7.17 18.13 16.00
N GLU A 313 -8.45 18.35 15.73
CA GLU A 313 -9.19 19.58 16.08
C GLU A 313 -9.19 19.82 17.60
N HIS A 314 -9.49 18.78 18.39
CA HIS A 314 -9.47 18.87 19.85
C HIS A 314 -8.09 19.20 20.43
N ARG A 315 -7.02 18.67 19.82
CA ARG A 315 -5.64 18.96 20.24
C ARG A 315 -5.15 20.32 19.77
N GLY A 316 -5.62 20.79 18.62
CA GLY A 316 -5.34 22.15 18.10
C GLY A 316 -5.96 23.23 18.98
N SER A 317 -7.21 23.04 19.42
CA SER A 317 -7.91 23.98 20.30
C SER A 317 -7.39 24.08 21.74
N LYS A 318 -6.43 23.22 22.13
CA LYS A 318 -5.74 23.28 23.45
C LYS A 318 -4.37 23.99 23.38
N LYS A 319 -3.95 24.50 22.22
CA LYS A 319 -2.68 25.21 22.05
C LYS A 319 -2.84 26.74 21.95
N ASP A 320 -4.09 27.22 21.96
CA ASP A 320 -4.47 28.62 22.11
C ASP A 320 -4.96 28.87 23.54
#